data_8b7ce35c9a81640a7bc050188184c502
#
_entry.id   8b7ce35c9a81640a7bc050188184c502
#
_cell.length_a   1.000
_cell.length_b   1.000
_cell.length_c   1.000
_cell.angle_alpha   90.00
_cell.angle_beta   90.00
_cell.angle_gamma   90.00
#
_symmetry.space_group_name_H-M   'P 1'
#
loop_
_entity.id
_entity.type
_entity.pdbx_description
1 polymer ?
#
loop_
_entity_poly.entity_id
_entity_poly.type
_entity_poly.pdbx_seq_one_letter_code
_entity_poly.pdbx_strand_id
1 'polypeptide(L)'
;MSILTASNLGLSFGAFDLFHGITVTIPNDGKIGLIGPNGVGKTSLLLLLAGINAPTSGEIHLARGRRLGYLRQEAVDAFADRANTVYAEMLTVFAGFQAQQDRLHELEAEMADGNVSNELPEPHGRLQHSFALAGRYDFEIQIP
;
A
#
# COMPACT_ATOMS: atom_id res chain seq x y z
N MET A 1 12.49 -1.49 -18.31
CA MET A 1 11.06 -1.13 -18.11
C MET A 1 10.96 -0.20 -16.92
N SER A 2 10.15 0.83 -17.00
CA SER A 2 9.89 1.78 -15.88
C SER A 2 8.78 1.25 -14.99
N ILE A 3 8.93 1.44 -13.68
CA ILE A 3 7.87 1.12 -12.70
C ILE A 3 6.98 2.32 -12.41
N LEU A 4 7.52 3.53 -12.51
CA LEU A 4 6.78 4.77 -12.32
C LEU A 4 7.26 5.80 -13.34
N THR A 5 6.33 6.50 -13.94
CA THR A 5 6.60 7.62 -14.84
C THR A 5 5.75 8.80 -14.42
N ALA A 6 6.38 9.94 -14.28
CA ALA A 6 5.73 11.22 -14.03
C ALA A 6 6.02 12.14 -15.20
N SER A 7 5.00 12.79 -15.75
CA SER A 7 5.08 13.62 -16.93
C SER A 7 4.53 15.00 -16.64
N ASN A 8 5.40 16.01 -16.82
CA ASN A 8 5.06 17.43 -16.74
C ASN A 8 4.35 17.84 -15.44
N LEU A 9 4.79 17.24 -14.29
CA LEU A 9 4.18 17.52 -13.00
C LEU A 9 4.36 18.98 -12.60
N GLY A 10 3.27 19.55 -12.09
CA GLY A 10 3.25 20.85 -11.42
C GLY A 10 2.46 20.79 -10.13
N LEU A 11 2.90 21.56 -9.16
CA LEU A 11 2.21 21.76 -7.89
C LEU A 11 2.18 23.24 -7.53
N SER A 12 0.97 23.75 -7.33
CA SER A 12 0.71 25.13 -6.95
C SER A 12 -0.22 25.21 -5.74
N PHE A 13 -0.03 26.22 -4.92
CA PHE A 13 -0.88 26.54 -3.78
C PHE A 13 -1.45 27.96 -3.97
N GLY A 14 -2.67 28.05 -4.50
CA GLY A 14 -3.27 29.32 -4.88
C GLY A 14 -2.45 30.01 -5.97
N ALA A 15 -1.92 31.18 -5.69
CA ALA A 15 -1.09 31.97 -6.62
C ALA A 15 0.41 31.62 -6.55
N PHE A 16 0.81 30.69 -5.69
CA PHE A 16 2.21 30.29 -5.50
C PHE A 16 2.49 28.98 -6.21
N ASP A 17 3.36 29.00 -7.20
CA ASP A 17 3.85 27.81 -7.88
C ASP A 17 5.07 27.26 -7.13
N LEU A 18 4.94 26.07 -6.57
CA LEU A 18 6.04 25.41 -5.88
C LEU A 18 7.05 24.83 -6.90
N PHE A 19 6.53 24.16 -7.93
CA PHE A 19 7.30 23.69 -9.09
C PHE A 19 6.38 23.38 -10.27
N HIS A 20 6.95 23.33 -11.48
CA HIS A 20 6.25 22.93 -12.71
C HIS A 20 7.19 22.19 -13.66
N GLY A 21 6.60 21.42 -14.57
CA GLY A 21 7.33 20.79 -15.67
C GLY A 21 8.22 19.63 -15.28
N ILE A 22 8.04 19.03 -14.08
CA ILE A 22 8.89 17.91 -13.65
C ILE A 22 8.49 16.65 -14.41
N THR A 23 9.47 16.10 -15.13
CA THR A 23 9.33 14.79 -15.80
C THR A 23 10.40 13.85 -15.27
N VAL A 24 9.99 12.68 -14.75
CA VAL A 24 10.90 11.69 -14.20
C VAL A 24 10.40 10.29 -14.52
N THR A 25 11.34 9.39 -14.80
CA THR A 25 11.07 7.98 -15.03
C THR A 25 11.91 7.16 -14.06
N ILE A 26 11.25 6.32 -13.27
CA ILE A 26 11.91 5.41 -12.31
C ILE A 26 11.96 4.02 -12.93
N PRO A 27 13.16 3.50 -13.24
CA PRO A 27 13.32 2.13 -13.75
C PRO A 27 13.07 1.08 -12.66
N ASN A 28 12.84 -0.16 -13.07
CA ASN A 28 12.47 -1.25 -12.15
C ASN A 28 13.50 -1.49 -11.03
N ASP A 29 14.79 -1.31 -11.33
CA ASP A 29 15.89 -1.55 -10.38
C ASP A 29 16.60 -0.24 -9.99
N GLY A 30 15.94 0.91 -10.28
CA GLY A 30 16.54 2.22 -10.05
C GLY A 30 16.46 2.64 -8.58
N LYS A 31 17.58 3.21 -8.11
CA LYS A 31 17.65 3.96 -6.84
C LYS A 31 17.89 5.41 -7.20
N ILE A 32 16.97 6.29 -6.80
CA ILE A 32 17.04 7.72 -7.14
C ILE A 32 17.16 8.52 -5.84
N GLY A 33 18.17 9.39 -5.76
CA GLY A 33 18.32 10.37 -4.69
C GLY A 33 17.75 11.73 -5.12
N LEU A 34 16.91 12.33 -4.27
CA LEU A 34 16.39 13.68 -4.46
C LEU A 34 17.11 14.63 -3.51
N ILE A 35 17.92 15.55 -4.08
CA ILE A 35 18.77 16.46 -3.33
C ILE A 35 18.35 17.90 -3.65
N GLY A 36 18.43 18.78 -2.66
CA GLY A 36 18.13 20.20 -2.81
C GLY A 36 17.95 20.92 -1.48
N PRO A 37 17.84 22.25 -1.47
CA PRO A 37 17.61 23.05 -0.26
C PRO A 37 16.30 22.69 0.46
N ASN A 38 16.18 23.10 1.73
CA ASN A 38 14.90 22.96 2.43
C ASN A 38 13.85 23.91 1.85
N GLY A 39 12.61 23.49 1.83
CA GLY A 39 11.48 24.28 1.31
C GLY A 39 11.28 24.21 -0.22
N VAL A 40 12.19 23.61 -0.99
CA VAL A 40 12.09 23.56 -2.46
C VAL A 40 11.01 22.58 -2.98
N GLY A 41 10.32 21.87 -2.11
CA GLY A 41 9.23 20.97 -2.50
C GLY A 41 9.60 19.50 -2.64
N LYS A 42 10.78 19.05 -2.11
CA LYS A 42 11.19 17.63 -2.19
C LYS A 42 10.13 16.68 -1.60
N THR A 43 9.67 16.96 -0.39
CA THR A 43 8.64 16.16 0.27
C THR A 43 7.34 16.20 -0.49
N SER A 44 6.95 17.38 -1.01
CA SER A 44 5.75 17.53 -1.83
C SER A 44 5.82 16.70 -3.11
N LEU A 45 6.97 16.67 -3.78
CA LEU A 45 7.18 15.83 -4.96
C LEU A 45 7.07 14.35 -4.61
N LEU A 46 7.67 13.90 -3.49
CA LEU A 46 7.54 12.51 -3.02
C LEU A 46 6.09 12.13 -2.71
N LEU A 47 5.31 13.04 -2.09
CA LEU A 47 3.89 12.82 -1.81
C LEU A 47 3.05 12.71 -3.09
N LEU A 48 3.38 13.48 -4.14
CA LEU A 48 2.76 13.34 -5.46
C LEU A 48 3.10 11.98 -6.08
N LEU A 49 4.39 11.62 -6.12
CA LEU A 49 4.84 10.34 -6.68
C LEU A 49 4.26 9.14 -5.92
N ALA A 50 4.03 9.29 -4.61
CA ALA A 50 3.37 8.29 -3.77
C ALA A 50 1.85 8.22 -3.97
N GLY A 51 1.25 9.14 -4.73
CA GLY A 51 -0.19 9.20 -4.94
C GLY A 51 -0.99 9.65 -3.71
N ILE A 52 -0.30 10.21 -2.69
CA ILE A 52 -0.94 10.74 -1.48
C ILE A 52 -1.59 12.08 -1.77
N ASN A 53 -0.93 12.92 -2.56
CA ASN A 53 -1.45 14.19 -3.04
C ASN A 53 -1.68 14.13 -4.55
N ALA A 54 -2.65 14.92 -5.03
CA ALA A 54 -2.87 15.10 -6.46
C ALA A 54 -2.01 16.25 -7.00
N PRO A 55 -1.42 16.13 -8.20
CA PRO A 55 -0.72 17.23 -8.85
C PRO A 55 -1.71 18.28 -9.34
N THR A 56 -1.27 19.54 -9.42
CA THR A 56 -2.04 20.62 -10.06
C THR A 56 -2.05 20.47 -11.58
N SER A 57 -0.95 19.96 -12.15
CA SER A 57 -0.81 19.65 -13.57
C SER A 57 0.09 18.46 -13.79
N GLY A 58 -0.03 17.83 -14.97
CA GLY A 58 0.71 16.62 -15.32
C GLY A 58 0.06 15.35 -14.79
N GLU A 59 0.74 14.23 -15.00
CA GLU A 59 0.21 12.90 -14.66
C GLU A 59 1.29 11.96 -14.14
N ILE A 60 0.85 10.97 -13.37
CA ILE A 60 1.72 9.94 -12.79
C ILE A 60 1.15 8.57 -13.15
N HIS A 61 1.99 7.73 -13.73
CA HIS A 61 1.66 6.36 -14.08
C HIS A 61 2.50 5.36 -13.29
N LEU A 62 1.83 4.52 -12.51
CA LEU A 62 2.42 3.35 -11.87
C LEU A 62 2.20 2.13 -12.76
N ALA A 63 3.22 1.33 -12.99
CA ALA A 63 3.11 0.11 -13.78
C ALA A 63 2.10 -0.87 -13.15
N ARG A 64 1.28 -1.49 -14.01
CA ARG A 64 0.19 -2.38 -13.58
C ARG A 64 0.71 -3.52 -12.69
N GLY A 65 0.01 -3.80 -11.61
CA GLY A 65 0.37 -4.85 -10.65
C GLY A 65 1.51 -4.48 -9.69
N ARG A 66 1.98 -3.24 -9.71
CA ARG A 66 2.95 -2.74 -8.73
C ARG A 66 2.26 -2.08 -7.55
N ARG A 67 2.85 -2.25 -6.36
CA ARG A 67 2.44 -1.56 -5.14
C ARG A 67 3.51 -0.56 -4.78
N LEU A 68 3.09 0.58 -4.24
CA LEU A 68 3.95 1.66 -3.81
C LEU A 68 3.82 1.81 -2.31
N GLY A 69 4.95 1.89 -1.60
CA GLY A 69 5.02 2.21 -0.18
C GLY A 69 5.65 3.57 0.02
N TYR A 70 5.16 4.32 0.99
CA TYR A 70 5.72 5.59 1.40
C TYR A 70 6.12 5.55 2.87
N LEU A 71 7.41 5.73 3.15
CA LEU A 71 7.93 5.85 4.50
C LEU A 71 8.02 7.33 4.86
N ARG A 72 7.27 7.75 5.87
CA ARG A 72 7.29 9.13 6.36
C ARG A 72 8.61 9.44 7.08
N GLN A 73 9.05 10.69 7.02
CA GLN A 73 10.23 11.17 7.76
C GLN A 73 10.04 11.03 9.28
N GLU A 74 8.81 11.20 9.76
CA GLU A 74 8.38 11.10 11.17
C GLU A 74 7.81 9.71 11.49
N ALA A 75 8.37 8.67 10.87
CA ALA A 75 7.87 7.29 11.11
C ALA A 75 7.99 6.89 12.59
N VAL A 76 8.95 7.44 13.33
CA VAL A 76 9.14 7.17 14.77
C VAL A 76 7.95 7.68 15.59
N ASP A 77 7.40 8.86 15.26
CA ASP A 77 6.28 9.46 15.99
C ASP A 77 4.97 8.66 15.80
N ALA A 78 4.85 7.96 14.67
CA ALA A 78 3.69 7.12 14.40
C ALA A 78 3.60 5.90 15.35
N PHE A 79 4.70 5.54 16.02
CA PHE A 79 4.80 4.41 16.96
C PHE A 79 4.98 4.86 18.40
N ALA A 80 5.30 6.14 18.67
CA ALA A 80 5.68 6.64 19.98
C ALA A 80 4.58 6.47 21.05
N ASP A 81 3.30 6.54 20.65
CA ASP A 81 2.15 6.46 21.56
C ASP A 81 1.51 5.06 21.62
N ARG A 82 2.09 4.06 20.94
CA ARG A 82 1.54 2.71 20.90
C ARG A 82 2.24 1.84 21.95
N ALA A 83 1.46 1.33 22.90
CA ALA A 83 1.92 0.38 23.92
C ALA A 83 2.13 -1.05 23.37
N ASN A 84 2.17 -1.21 22.05
CA ASN A 84 2.32 -2.50 21.39
C ASN A 84 3.78 -2.96 21.43
N THR A 85 3.98 -4.27 21.55
CA THR A 85 5.29 -4.87 21.25
C THR A 85 5.57 -4.76 19.75
N VAL A 86 6.85 -4.83 19.36
CA VAL A 86 7.25 -4.85 17.94
C VAL A 86 6.51 -5.96 17.17
N TYR A 87 6.41 -7.14 17.77
CA TYR A 87 5.70 -8.27 17.20
C TYR A 87 4.20 -7.98 16.98
N ALA A 88 3.53 -7.42 17.98
CA ALA A 88 2.12 -7.05 17.87
C ALA A 88 1.88 -5.99 16.80
N GLU A 89 2.78 -5.02 16.67
CA GLU A 89 2.69 -3.99 15.63
C GLU A 89 2.91 -4.57 14.24
N MET A 90 3.83 -5.51 14.08
CA MET A 90 4.03 -6.22 12.80
C MET A 90 2.81 -7.04 12.41
N LEU A 91 2.12 -7.66 13.38
CA LEU A 91 0.88 -8.40 13.11
C LEU A 91 -0.26 -7.51 12.60
N THR A 92 -0.30 -6.22 12.93
CA THR A 92 -1.36 -5.31 12.44
C THR A 92 -1.38 -5.21 10.91
N VAL A 93 -0.22 -5.40 10.25
CA VAL A 93 -0.12 -5.43 8.78
C VAL A 93 -0.95 -6.58 8.19
N PHE A 94 -1.15 -7.64 8.95
CA PHE A 94 -1.88 -8.85 8.55
C PHE A 94 -3.33 -8.88 9.05
N ALA A 95 -3.81 -7.82 9.72
CA ALA A 95 -5.17 -7.77 10.28
C ALA A 95 -6.26 -8.08 9.24
N GLY A 96 -6.09 -7.60 7.99
CA GLY A 96 -7.01 -7.92 6.90
C GLY A 96 -7.02 -9.41 6.52
N PHE A 97 -5.89 -10.10 6.67
CA PHE A 97 -5.79 -11.55 6.42
C PHE A 97 -6.36 -12.35 7.56
N GLN A 98 -6.14 -11.91 8.81
CA GLN A 98 -6.74 -12.53 9.98
C GLN A 98 -8.27 -12.50 9.87
N ALA A 99 -8.84 -11.35 9.55
CA ALA A 99 -10.29 -11.22 9.34
C ALA A 99 -10.82 -12.13 8.21
N GLN A 100 -10.05 -12.32 7.13
CA GLN A 100 -10.41 -13.25 6.07
C GLN A 100 -10.32 -14.71 6.52
N GLN A 101 -9.32 -15.06 7.31
CA GLN A 101 -9.13 -16.39 7.87
C GLN A 101 -10.27 -16.73 8.85
N ASP A 102 -10.61 -15.80 9.75
CA ASP A 102 -11.72 -15.95 10.68
C ASP A 102 -13.05 -16.19 9.92
N ARG A 103 -13.26 -15.39 8.85
CA ARG A 103 -14.45 -15.56 8.01
C ARG A 103 -14.47 -16.90 7.27
N LEU A 104 -13.31 -17.41 6.85
CA LEU A 104 -13.21 -18.75 6.25
C LEU A 104 -13.60 -19.83 7.26
N HIS A 105 -13.08 -19.77 8.49
CA HIS A 105 -13.39 -20.71 9.55
C HIS A 105 -14.89 -20.66 9.94
N GLU A 106 -15.50 -19.48 9.99
CA GLU A 106 -16.94 -19.34 10.22
C GLU A 106 -17.75 -20.06 9.14
N LEU A 107 -17.42 -19.84 7.87
CA LEU A 107 -18.08 -20.50 6.74
C LEU A 107 -17.89 -22.01 6.77
N GLU A 108 -16.72 -22.50 7.13
CA GLU A 108 -16.44 -23.93 7.28
C GLU A 108 -17.27 -24.53 8.42
N ALA A 109 -17.44 -23.83 9.53
CA ALA A 109 -18.28 -24.25 10.66
C ALA A 109 -19.77 -24.29 10.25
N GLU A 110 -20.28 -23.27 9.56
CA GLU A 110 -21.65 -23.23 9.03
C GLU A 110 -21.91 -24.40 8.07
N MET A 111 -20.93 -24.75 7.23
CA MET A 111 -21.03 -25.91 6.33
C MET A 111 -21.04 -27.25 7.09
N ALA A 112 -20.27 -27.37 8.17
CA ALA A 112 -20.22 -28.58 9.01
C ALA A 112 -21.52 -28.83 9.77
N ASP A 113 -22.22 -27.78 10.19
CA ASP A 113 -23.52 -27.85 10.88
C ASP A 113 -24.71 -28.17 9.96
N GLY A 114 -24.45 -28.40 8.66
CA GLY A 114 -25.47 -28.81 7.67
C GLY A 114 -26.43 -27.69 7.26
N ASN A 115 -26.15 -26.46 7.61
CA ASN A 115 -26.97 -25.28 7.26
C ASN A 115 -26.53 -24.70 5.90
N VAL A 116 -26.36 -25.58 4.92
CA VAL A 116 -25.88 -25.22 3.58
C VAL A 116 -27.01 -24.58 2.80
N SER A 117 -27.09 -23.26 2.79
CA SER A 117 -27.82 -22.57 1.72
C SER A 117 -27.05 -22.74 0.40
N ASN A 118 -27.75 -22.91 -0.73
CA ASN A 118 -27.16 -23.12 -2.06
C ASN A 118 -26.16 -22.05 -2.51
N GLU A 119 -25.92 -20.97 -1.73
CA GLU A 119 -25.03 -19.85 -2.01
C GLU A 119 -23.66 -19.94 -1.31
N LEU A 120 -23.51 -20.82 -0.31
CA LEU A 120 -22.26 -20.95 0.48
C LEU A 120 -21.04 -21.48 -0.30
N PRO A 121 -21.13 -22.42 -1.23
CA PRO A 121 -19.96 -22.96 -1.94
C PRO A 121 -19.19 -21.93 -2.79
N GLU A 122 -19.86 -20.96 -3.38
CA GLU A 122 -19.22 -19.94 -4.24
C GLU A 122 -18.40 -18.91 -3.45
N PRO A 123 -18.91 -18.30 -2.37
CA PRO A 123 -18.14 -17.37 -1.53
C PRO A 123 -16.94 -18.04 -0.88
N HIS A 124 -17.10 -19.27 -0.36
CA HIS A 124 -16.03 -20.05 0.25
C HIS A 124 -14.90 -20.35 -0.74
N GLY A 125 -15.22 -20.86 -1.93
CA GLY A 125 -14.24 -21.19 -2.98
C GLY A 125 -13.48 -19.95 -3.46
N ARG A 126 -14.15 -18.80 -3.61
CA ARG A 126 -13.49 -17.54 -4.00
C ARG A 126 -12.56 -17.01 -2.91
N LEU A 127 -12.99 -17.06 -1.65
CA LEU A 127 -12.20 -16.61 -0.51
C LEU A 127 -10.96 -17.48 -0.34
N GLN A 128 -11.12 -18.81 -0.36
CA GLN A 128 -10.03 -19.76 -0.27
C GLN A 128 -9.02 -19.60 -1.42
N HIS A 129 -9.50 -19.42 -2.64
CA HIS A 129 -8.65 -19.20 -3.80
C HIS A 129 -7.87 -17.87 -3.68
N SER A 130 -8.51 -16.79 -3.27
CA SER A 130 -7.85 -15.49 -3.05
C SER A 130 -6.80 -15.56 -1.94
N PHE A 131 -7.07 -16.30 -0.88
CA PHE A 131 -6.17 -16.52 0.24
C PHE A 131 -4.95 -17.36 -0.16
N ALA A 132 -5.17 -18.44 -0.91
CA ALA A 132 -4.09 -19.29 -1.44
C ALA A 132 -3.19 -18.54 -2.42
N LEU A 133 -3.75 -17.73 -3.33
CA LEU A 133 -2.99 -16.91 -4.27
C LEU A 133 -2.15 -15.84 -3.57
N ALA A 134 -2.59 -15.36 -2.40
CA ALA A 134 -1.81 -14.43 -1.59
C ALA A 134 -0.59 -15.09 -0.93
N GLY A 135 -0.47 -16.43 -0.96
CA GLY A 135 0.67 -17.20 -0.43
C GLY A 135 0.89 -17.02 1.08
N ARG A 136 -0.20 -16.89 1.88
CA ARG A 136 -0.13 -16.33 3.23
C ARG A 136 -0.68 -17.23 4.33
N TYR A 137 -0.66 -18.54 4.12
CA TYR A 137 -1.02 -19.49 5.17
C TYR A 137 -0.05 -19.46 6.39
N ASP A 138 1.19 -19.01 6.18
CA ASP A 138 2.26 -19.05 7.19
C ASP A 138 2.78 -17.64 7.53
N PHE A 139 1.91 -16.61 7.57
CA PHE A 139 2.36 -15.24 7.83
C PHE A 139 3.02 -15.05 9.20
N GLU A 140 2.63 -15.83 10.22
CA GLU A 140 3.24 -15.80 11.54
C GLU A 140 4.72 -16.26 11.51
N ILE A 141 5.06 -17.17 10.57
CA ILE A 141 6.43 -17.67 10.39
C ILE A 141 7.31 -16.64 9.64
N GLN A 142 6.70 -15.70 8.92
CA GLN A 142 7.41 -14.68 8.14
C GLN A 142 7.80 -13.44 8.96
N ILE A 143 7.37 -13.37 10.22
CA ILE A 143 7.77 -12.31 11.15
C ILE A 143 9.01 -12.80 11.89
N PRO A 144 10.17 -12.12 11.74
CA PRO A 144 11.42 -12.52 12.38
C PRO A 144 11.40 -12.33 13.90
#